data_7b261d6666df6914ab8539d3ab0d95b0
#
_entry.id   7b261d6666df6914ab8539d3ab0d95b0
#
_cell.length_a   1.000
_cell.length_b   1.000
_cell.length_c   1.000
_cell.angle_alpha   90.00
_cell.angle_beta   90.00
_cell.angle_gamma   90.00
#
_symmetry.space_group_name_H-M   'P 1'
#
loop_
_entity.id
_entity.type
_entity.pdbx_description
1 polymer ?
#
loop_
_entity_poly.entity_id
_entity_poly.type
_entity_poly.pdbx_seq_one_letter_code
_entity_poly.pdbx_strand_id
1 'polypeptide(L)'
;MFPWKPIHGGIFSTKIAKGANWRCPPDSRHSYFNLMKVIHAPSPNETSVLDTVGLREAFLLEELFQAGQITLVYTDLDRAIVGSVVPTSNELKLDAGDELRAAYFCERREIGIVNFSGKGRVTVDGTAFALEKCDCLYIGRGSKEIIFSSEDAAAPAEFYLISYPAHAAYPTRKATPADANRVELGTKEECNERTICQYIHENGIKSCQLVMGYTEFKPGSIWNTMPAHTHLRRSEVYCYFDVPAAHAVLHLMGEPDETRPLWVHDKQAVLSPAWSIHCGCGTAAYRFVWAMGGENQAFTDMDKVAITDLR
;
A
#
# COMPACT_ATOMS: atom_id res chain seq x y z
N MET A 1 3.49 -10.85 60.60
CA MET A 1 2.11 -11.21 60.99
C MET A 1 1.43 -9.93 61.43
N PHE A 2 0.72 -9.25 60.55
CA PHE A 2 -0.07 -8.06 60.86
C PHE A 2 -1.51 -8.33 60.38
N PRO A 3 -2.56 -8.06 61.18
CA PRO A 3 -3.92 -8.44 60.86
C PRO A 3 -4.63 -7.36 60.00
N TRP A 4 -5.31 -7.84 58.99
CA TRP A 4 -6.22 -7.04 58.14
C TRP A 4 -7.50 -6.73 58.92
N LYS A 5 -7.96 -5.45 58.89
CA LYS A 5 -9.30 -5.04 59.32
C LYS A 5 -10.16 -4.70 58.10
N PRO A 6 -11.39 -5.14 58.00
CA PRO A 6 -12.31 -4.74 56.93
C PRO A 6 -12.89 -3.37 57.16
N ILE A 7 -12.97 -2.55 56.10
CA ILE A 7 -13.66 -1.25 56.11
C ILE A 7 -15.09 -1.46 55.58
N HIS A 8 -16.06 -1.09 56.42
CA HIS A 8 -17.50 -1.15 56.14
C HIS A 8 -17.91 -0.21 54.99
N GLY A 9 -18.90 -0.67 54.21
CA GLY A 9 -19.53 0.02 53.10
C GLY A 9 -20.26 1.31 53.46
N GLY A 10 -20.11 2.29 52.57
CA GLY A 10 -20.97 3.47 52.54
C GLY A 10 -21.62 3.53 51.16
N ILE A 11 -22.93 3.35 51.11
CA ILE A 11 -23.77 3.52 49.93
C ILE A 11 -23.90 5.01 49.66
N PHE A 12 -23.20 5.52 48.59
CA PHE A 12 -23.50 6.86 48.07
C PHE A 12 -24.42 6.72 46.84
N SER A 13 -25.69 7.05 47.09
CA SER A 13 -26.67 7.32 46.05
C SER A 13 -26.36 8.67 45.41
N THR A 14 -25.87 8.68 44.20
CA THR A 14 -25.75 9.89 43.40
C THR A 14 -26.91 9.98 42.41
N LYS A 15 -27.78 10.97 42.67
CA LYS A 15 -28.85 11.40 41.75
C LYS A 15 -28.25 11.83 40.42
N ILE A 16 -28.64 11.14 39.36
CA ILE A 16 -28.35 11.56 37.97
C ILE A 16 -29.19 12.79 37.67
N ALA A 17 -28.57 13.95 37.56
CA ALA A 17 -29.18 15.15 37.03
C ALA A 17 -29.41 14.99 35.52
N LYS A 18 -30.67 14.92 35.10
CA LYS A 18 -31.08 15.05 33.70
C LYS A 18 -30.90 16.50 33.24
N GLY A 19 -30.26 16.71 32.13
CA GLY A 19 -30.42 17.91 31.31
C GLY A 19 -29.19 18.82 31.19
N ALA A 20 -28.29 18.51 30.30
CA ALA A 20 -27.52 19.51 29.56
C ALA A 20 -27.47 19.08 28.08
N ASN A 21 -28.33 19.71 27.28
CA ASN A 21 -28.23 19.67 25.81
C ASN A 21 -26.97 20.39 25.39
N TRP A 22 -25.90 19.65 25.20
CA TRP A 22 -24.74 20.16 24.46
C TRP A 22 -25.08 20.14 22.99
N ARG A 23 -25.65 21.27 22.49
CA ARG A 23 -25.63 21.55 21.03
C ARG A 23 -24.24 22.07 20.72
N CYS A 24 -23.47 21.31 19.95
CA CYS A 24 -22.34 21.88 19.22
C CYS A 24 -22.84 23.05 18.35
N PRO A 25 -22.20 24.21 18.40
CA PRO A 25 -22.54 25.29 17.48
C PRO A 25 -22.26 24.83 16.04
N PRO A 26 -23.09 25.18 15.06
CA PRO A 26 -22.77 24.98 13.67
C PRO A 26 -21.75 26.05 13.31
N ASP A 27 -20.49 25.73 13.27
CA ASP A 27 -19.49 26.67 12.79
C ASP A 27 -18.58 26.09 11.74
N SER A 28 -18.71 26.82 10.66
CA SER A 28 -17.69 27.40 9.80
C SER A 28 -16.57 26.47 9.30
N ARG A 29 -16.67 26.13 8.01
CA ARG A 29 -15.54 26.07 7.08
C ARG A 29 -14.29 25.37 7.61
N HIS A 30 -14.42 24.13 7.97
CA HIS A 30 -13.30 23.24 7.89
C HIS A 30 -13.23 22.76 6.44
N SER A 31 -12.27 23.31 5.69
CA SER A 31 -11.72 22.62 4.55
C SER A 31 -11.58 21.15 4.97
N TYR A 32 -12.19 20.23 4.24
CA TYR A 32 -11.99 18.80 4.44
C TYR A 32 -10.50 18.53 4.20
N PHE A 33 -9.68 18.66 5.23
CA PHE A 33 -8.37 18.02 5.26
C PHE A 33 -8.66 16.54 5.14
N ASN A 34 -8.20 15.91 4.07
CA ASN A 34 -8.20 14.47 3.94
C ASN A 34 -7.33 13.93 5.07
N LEU A 35 -7.95 13.55 6.17
CA LEU A 35 -7.29 12.84 7.27
C LEU A 35 -6.76 11.53 6.69
N MET A 36 -5.47 11.30 6.82
CA MET A 36 -4.85 10.05 6.40
C MET A 36 -5.44 8.91 7.23
N LYS A 37 -6.06 7.92 6.58
CA LYS A 37 -6.55 6.73 7.29
C LYS A 37 -5.35 6.00 7.92
N VAL A 38 -5.47 5.60 9.18
CA VAL A 38 -4.45 4.81 9.88
C VAL A 38 -4.98 3.40 10.08
N ILE A 39 -4.19 2.39 9.67
CA ILE A 39 -4.48 0.97 9.87
C ILE A 39 -3.35 0.36 10.69
N HIS A 40 -3.71 -0.24 11.83
CA HIS A 40 -2.81 -1.10 12.60
C HIS A 40 -3.05 -2.55 12.19
N ALA A 41 -1.99 -3.20 11.72
CA ALA A 41 -2.09 -4.58 11.27
C ALA A 41 -2.24 -5.51 12.49
N PRO A 42 -3.23 -6.40 12.51
CA PRO A 42 -3.38 -7.38 13.58
C PRO A 42 -2.24 -8.41 13.54
N SER A 43 -1.94 -8.99 14.71
CA SER A 43 -1.02 -10.11 14.83
C SER A 43 -1.58 -11.40 14.20
N PRO A 44 -0.75 -12.46 13.99
CA PRO A 44 -1.25 -13.75 13.51
C PRO A 44 -2.41 -14.28 14.35
N ASN A 45 -2.29 -14.26 15.69
CA ASN A 45 -3.34 -14.75 16.58
C ASN A 45 -4.65 -13.96 16.48
N GLU A 46 -4.58 -12.65 16.30
CA GLU A 46 -5.78 -11.83 16.09
C GLU A 46 -6.38 -12.10 14.70
N THR A 47 -5.53 -12.26 13.70
CA THR A 47 -5.95 -12.55 12.31
C THR A 47 -6.67 -13.90 12.21
N SER A 48 -6.23 -14.92 12.95
CA SER A 48 -6.81 -16.28 12.91
C SER A 48 -8.31 -16.31 13.25
N VAL A 49 -8.79 -15.35 14.03
CA VAL A 49 -10.19 -15.27 14.45
C VAL A 49 -11.03 -14.23 13.68
N LEU A 50 -10.43 -13.52 12.72
CA LEU A 50 -11.17 -12.57 11.90
C LEU A 50 -12.08 -13.30 10.91
N ASP A 51 -13.28 -12.79 10.74
CA ASP A 51 -14.15 -13.18 9.62
C ASP A 51 -13.73 -12.46 8.32
N THR A 52 -14.44 -12.70 7.24
CA THR A 52 -14.15 -12.08 5.93
C THR A 52 -14.20 -10.56 5.99
N VAL A 53 -15.09 -9.97 6.76
CA VAL A 53 -15.22 -8.51 6.90
C VAL A 53 -14.00 -7.96 7.63
N GLY A 54 -13.66 -8.55 8.78
CA GLY A 54 -12.50 -8.14 9.56
C GLY A 54 -11.17 -8.28 8.80
N LEU A 55 -11.01 -9.35 8.00
CA LEU A 55 -9.82 -9.51 7.14
C LEU A 55 -9.72 -8.40 6.09
N ARG A 56 -10.84 -8.05 5.44
CA ARG A 56 -10.88 -6.99 4.44
C ARG A 56 -10.57 -5.63 5.07
N GLU A 57 -11.16 -5.32 6.21
CA GLU A 57 -10.91 -4.05 6.92
C GLU A 57 -9.46 -3.89 7.39
N ALA A 58 -8.81 -5.00 7.77
CA ALA A 58 -7.44 -5.01 8.28
C ALA A 58 -6.38 -4.97 7.16
N PHE A 59 -6.62 -5.63 6.04
CA PHE A 59 -5.57 -5.89 5.04
C PHE A 59 -5.88 -5.42 3.63
N LEU A 60 -7.13 -5.10 3.29
CA LEU A 60 -7.52 -4.71 1.94
C LEU A 60 -7.85 -3.21 1.85
N LEU A 61 -7.18 -2.51 0.95
CA LEU A 61 -7.44 -1.12 0.61
C LEU A 61 -8.32 -1.08 -0.64
N GLU A 62 -9.64 -0.93 -0.45
CA GLU A 62 -10.62 -1.07 -1.51
C GLU A 62 -10.82 0.22 -2.33
N GLU A 63 -10.70 1.38 -1.69
CA GLU A 63 -11.12 2.67 -2.26
C GLU A 63 -9.93 3.63 -2.38
N LEU A 64 -8.82 3.17 -2.98
CA LEU A 64 -7.66 4.04 -3.17
C LEU A 64 -7.89 5.09 -4.26
N PHE A 65 -8.32 4.68 -5.46
CA PHE A 65 -8.32 5.55 -6.64
C PHE A 65 -9.61 6.34 -6.78
N GLN A 66 -9.62 7.57 -6.24
CA GLN A 66 -10.75 8.49 -6.30
C GLN A 66 -10.43 9.69 -7.20
N ALA A 67 -11.26 9.93 -8.22
CA ALA A 67 -11.05 11.02 -9.17
C ALA A 67 -11.01 12.40 -8.48
N GLY A 68 -10.01 13.19 -8.82
CA GLY A 68 -9.79 14.53 -8.25
C GLY A 68 -9.22 14.54 -6.84
N GLN A 69 -8.69 13.40 -6.33
CA GLN A 69 -8.26 13.27 -4.94
C GLN A 69 -6.86 12.68 -4.80
N ILE A 70 -6.27 12.93 -3.63
CA ILE A 70 -5.15 12.18 -3.05
C ILE A 70 -5.72 11.34 -1.92
N THR A 71 -5.57 10.03 -2.01
CA THR A 71 -5.98 9.09 -0.96
C THR A 71 -4.74 8.47 -0.35
N LEU A 72 -4.58 8.57 0.97
CA LEU A 72 -3.41 8.05 1.69
C LEU A 72 -3.86 7.17 2.86
N VAL A 73 -3.20 6.04 3.03
CA VAL A 73 -3.38 5.13 4.15
C VAL A 73 -2.02 4.86 4.80
N TYR A 74 -1.89 5.21 6.06
CA TYR A 74 -0.73 4.86 6.88
C TYR A 74 -0.95 3.50 7.52
N THR A 75 0.06 2.64 7.49
CA THR A 75 0.08 1.38 8.25
C THR A 75 1.33 1.31 9.13
N ASP A 76 1.23 0.62 10.26
CA ASP A 76 2.36 0.35 11.14
C ASP A 76 3.34 -0.70 10.57
N LEU A 77 2.95 -1.44 9.54
CA LEU A 77 3.83 -2.33 8.78
C LEU A 77 4.95 -1.51 8.14
N ASP A 78 6.16 -1.62 8.70
CA ASP A 78 7.34 -0.81 8.31
C ASP A 78 7.06 0.69 8.18
N ARG A 79 5.97 1.17 8.81
CA ARG A 79 5.48 2.56 8.73
C ARG A 79 5.24 3.02 7.29
N ALA A 80 4.72 2.12 6.47
CA ALA A 80 4.38 2.43 5.07
C ALA A 80 3.22 3.42 4.98
N ILE A 81 3.22 4.21 3.92
CA ILE A 81 2.04 4.92 3.43
C ILE A 81 1.75 4.41 2.04
N VAL A 82 0.56 3.86 1.88
CA VAL A 82 0.04 3.39 0.59
C VAL A 82 -1.00 4.37 0.12
N GLY A 83 -0.99 4.74 -1.15
CA GLY A 83 -1.99 5.68 -1.63
C GLY A 83 -2.08 5.79 -3.13
N SER A 84 -2.92 6.72 -3.54
CA SER A 84 -3.07 7.10 -4.93
C SER A 84 -3.26 8.60 -5.10
N VAL A 85 -2.99 9.08 -6.31
CA VAL A 85 -3.29 10.44 -6.74
C VAL A 85 -3.95 10.35 -8.12
N VAL A 86 -5.15 10.90 -8.24
CA VAL A 86 -5.92 10.90 -9.50
C VAL A 86 -6.29 12.34 -9.86
N PRO A 87 -5.36 13.15 -10.39
CA PRO A 87 -5.66 14.50 -10.80
C PRO A 87 -6.59 14.49 -12.03
N THR A 88 -7.59 15.34 -12.02
CA THR A 88 -8.50 15.54 -13.15
C THR A 88 -8.21 16.88 -13.83
N SER A 89 -9.08 17.87 -13.66
CA SER A 89 -8.90 19.21 -14.22
C SER A 89 -7.95 20.10 -13.41
N ASN A 90 -7.73 19.77 -12.13
CA ASN A 90 -6.87 20.53 -11.24
C ASN A 90 -5.62 19.73 -10.89
N GLU A 91 -4.53 20.45 -10.68
CA GLU A 91 -3.33 19.88 -10.08
C GLU A 91 -3.58 19.52 -8.60
N LEU A 92 -2.93 18.47 -8.14
CA LEU A 92 -3.01 18.00 -6.75
C LEU A 92 -1.61 18.06 -6.13
N LYS A 93 -1.51 18.73 -4.99
CA LYS A 93 -0.26 18.86 -4.23
C LYS A 93 -0.25 17.86 -3.07
N LEU A 94 0.85 17.13 -2.94
CA LEU A 94 1.05 16.18 -1.85
C LEU A 94 1.57 16.89 -0.60
N ASP A 95 0.75 16.96 0.43
CA ASP A 95 1.10 17.52 1.72
C ASP A 95 1.38 16.44 2.76
N ALA A 96 2.12 16.78 3.81
CA ALA A 96 2.47 15.83 4.88
C ALA A 96 1.27 15.39 5.72
N GLY A 97 0.26 16.24 5.86
CA GLY A 97 -0.79 16.06 6.85
C GLY A 97 -0.30 16.24 8.28
N ASP A 98 -1.23 16.24 9.22
CA ASP A 98 -0.90 16.37 10.65
C ASP A 98 -0.30 15.09 11.24
N GLU A 99 -0.62 13.94 10.65
CA GLU A 99 -0.19 12.61 11.10
C GLU A 99 1.33 12.44 11.04
N LEU A 100 1.97 13.03 10.04
CA LEU A 100 3.42 12.88 9.86
C LEU A 100 4.24 13.85 10.72
N ARG A 101 3.64 14.91 11.28
CA ARG A 101 4.37 15.95 12.03
C ARG A 101 5.63 16.40 11.28
N ALA A 102 5.50 16.64 9.98
CA ALA A 102 6.57 17.03 9.07
C ALA A 102 6.20 18.31 8.33
N ALA A 103 7.20 19.12 7.96
CA ALA A 103 6.99 20.35 7.21
C ALA A 103 6.58 20.08 5.74
N TYR A 104 6.96 18.93 5.20
CA TYR A 104 6.60 18.44 3.87
C TYR A 104 6.69 16.92 3.84
N PHE A 105 6.02 16.27 2.88
CA PHE A 105 5.83 14.81 2.87
C PHE A 105 7.15 14.02 2.90
N CYS A 106 8.13 14.37 2.07
CA CYS A 106 9.42 13.68 1.98
C CYS A 106 10.49 14.21 2.94
N GLU A 107 10.14 14.94 4.03
CA GLU A 107 11.12 15.38 5.02
C GLU A 107 11.93 14.22 5.62
N ARG A 108 11.26 13.10 5.87
CA ARG A 108 11.83 11.89 6.48
C ARG A 108 11.48 10.61 5.73
N ARG A 109 10.95 10.73 4.51
CA ARG A 109 10.38 9.62 3.73
C ARG A 109 10.87 9.64 2.29
N GLU A 110 10.83 8.50 1.65
CA GLU A 110 10.99 8.31 0.21
C GLU A 110 9.68 7.80 -0.40
N ILE A 111 9.49 7.98 -1.68
CA ILE A 111 8.28 7.56 -2.41
C ILE A 111 8.66 6.79 -3.67
N GLY A 112 7.94 5.71 -3.96
CA GLY A 112 7.85 5.09 -5.26
C GLY A 112 6.46 5.34 -5.86
N ILE A 113 6.40 5.70 -7.14
CA ILE A 113 5.18 5.96 -7.88
C ILE A 113 5.15 5.09 -9.13
N VAL A 114 3.99 4.53 -9.48
CA VAL A 114 3.71 3.90 -10.78
C VAL A 114 2.42 4.48 -11.33
N ASN A 115 2.42 4.90 -12.59
CA ASN A 115 1.20 5.36 -13.24
C ASN A 115 0.44 4.18 -13.86
N PHE A 116 -0.86 4.04 -13.54
CA PHE A 116 -1.70 2.92 -14.00
C PHE A 116 -2.52 3.23 -15.24
N SER A 117 -2.69 4.49 -15.62
CA SER A 117 -3.65 4.86 -16.68
C SER A 117 -3.12 5.96 -17.61
N GLY A 118 -3.91 7.00 -17.82
CA GLY A 118 -3.64 8.10 -18.74
C GLY A 118 -2.28 8.79 -18.50
N LYS A 119 -1.86 9.60 -19.46
CA LYS A 119 -0.61 10.36 -19.34
C LYS A 119 -0.74 11.46 -18.28
N GLY A 120 0.29 11.59 -17.46
CA GLY A 120 0.33 12.63 -16.45
C GLY A 120 1.73 13.11 -16.16
N ARG A 121 1.83 14.01 -15.20
CA ARG A 121 3.08 14.65 -14.82
C ARG A 121 3.17 14.73 -13.31
N VAL A 122 4.35 14.45 -12.80
CA VAL A 122 4.73 14.72 -11.41
C VAL A 122 5.83 15.76 -11.41
N THR A 123 5.57 16.91 -10.79
CA THR A 123 6.56 17.98 -10.64
C THR A 123 7.15 17.90 -9.25
N VAL A 124 8.47 17.75 -9.14
CA VAL A 124 9.20 17.64 -7.88
C VAL A 124 10.19 18.81 -7.79
N ASP A 125 10.01 19.70 -6.83
CA ASP A 125 10.82 20.89 -6.61
C ASP A 125 11.08 21.68 -7.91
N GLY A 126 10.01 21.87 -8.73
CA GLY A 126 10.04 22.58 -10.00
C GLY A 126 10.52 21.74 -11.20
N THR A 127 11.02 20.53 -11.00
CA THR A 127 11.41 19.61 -12.10
C THR A 127 10.24 18.72 -12.49
N ALA A 128 9.83 18.77 -13.75
CA ALA A 128 8.69 18.02 -14.26
C ALA A 128 9.10 16.65 -14.84
N PHE A 129 8.41 15.59 -14.42
CA PHE A 129 8.55 14.23 -14.92
C PHE A 129 7.23 13.79 -15.57
N ALA A 130 7.20 13.67 -16.90
CA ALA A 130 6.07 13.08 -17.60
C ALA A 130 6.07 11.56 -17.38
N LEU A 131 4.92 10.99 -17.02
CA LEU A 131 4.74 9.56 -16.79
C LEU A 131 3.63 9.01 -17.70
N GLU A 132 3.99 8.03 -18.49
CA GLU A 132 3.05 7.18 -19.22
C GLU A 132 2.68 5.96 -18.36
N LYS A 133 1.73 5.16 -18.86
CA LYS A 133 1.30 3.93 -18.16
C LYS A 133 2.49 3.00 -17.88
N CYS A 134 2.56 2.50 -16.68
CA CYS A 134 3.64 1.66 -16.14
C CYS A 134 4.99 2.38 -15.94
N ASP A 135 5.12 3.68 -16.24
CA ASP A 135 6.32 4.41 -15.85
C ASP A 135 6.43 4.50 -14.32
N CYS A 136 7.65 4.41 -13.82
CA CYS A 136 7.98 4.52 -12.41
C CYS A 136 8.71 5.83 -12.12
N LEU A 137 8.40 6.47 -11.00
CA LEU A 137 9.15 7.61 -10.45
C LEU A 137 9.52 7.33 -9.00
N TYR A 138 10.81 7.39 -8.69
CA TYR A 138 11.31 7.45 -7.32
C TYR A 138 11.53 8.89 -6.91
N ILE A 139 11.06 9.27 -5.71
CA ILE A 139 11.28 10.59 -5.11
C ILE A 139 12.01 10.39 -3.79
N GLY A 140 13.19 10.97 -3.68
CA GLY A 140 14.06 10.83 -2.52
C GLY A 140 13.65 11.72 -1.36
N ARG A 141 14.13 11.35 -0.16
CA ARG A 141 14.04 12.17 1.04
C ARG A 141 14.64 13.56 0.79
N GLY A 142 13.96 14.59 1.30
CA GLY A 142 14.36 15.99 1.17
C GLY A 142 13.63 16.76 0.08
N SER A 143 12.93 16.09 -0.84
CA SER A 143 12.05 16.72 -1.84
C SER A 143 10.88 17.41 -1.14
N LYS A 144 10.69 18.70 -1.40
CA LYS A 144 9.78 19.55 -0.61
C LYS A 144 8.41 19.69 -1.25
N GLU A 145 8.38 19.92 -2.55
CA GLU A 145 7.14 20.17 -3.27
C GLU A 145 6.92 19.08 -4.31
N ILE A 146 5.76 18.42 -4.23
CA ILE A 146 5.37 17.35 -5.15
C ILE A 146 3.95 17.66 -5.64
N ILE A 147 3.81 17.89 -6.95
CA ILE A 147 2.56 18.27 -7.60
C ILE A 147 2.26 17.28 -8.71
N PHE A 148 1.02 16.83 -8.78
CA PHE A 148 0.52 15.88 -9.77
C PHE A 148 -0.46 16.54 -10.71
N SER A 149 -0.40 16.21 -12.00
CA SER A 149 -1.37 16.66 -13.01
C SER A 149 -1.61 15.58 -14.06
N SER A 150 -2.80 15.59 -14.66
CA SER A 150 -3.12 14.79 -15.84
C SER A 150 -3.00 15.64 -17.11
N GLU A 151 -2.60 15.00 -18.22
CA GLU A 151 -2.61 15.66 -19.52
C GLU A 151 -4.04 15.80 -20.08
N ASP A 152 -4.91 14.82 -19.77
CA ASP A 152 -6.32 14.81 -20.17
C ASP A 152 -7.20 14.50 -18.96
N ALA A 153 -8.09 15.43 -18.62
CA ALA A 153 -9.04 15.27 -17.52
C ALA A 153 -10.12 14.19 -17.79
N ALA A 154 -10.38 13.86 -19.05
CA ALA A 154 -11.33 12.82 -19.42
C ALA A 154 -10.72 11.42 -19.37
N ALA A 155 -9.38 11.33 -19.45
CA ALA A 155 -8.60 10.11 -19.30
C ALA A 155 -7.46 10.37 -18.31
N PRO A 156 -7.75 10.59 -17.02
CA PRO A 156 -6.78 11.03 -16.05
C PRO A 156 -5.68 10.02 -15.81
N ALA A 157 -4.51 10.51 -15.45
CA ALA A 157 -3.47 9.68 -14.88
C ALA A 157 -3.90 9.16 -13.51
N GLU A 158 -3.54 7.94 -13.20
CA GLU A 158 -3.84 7.28 -11.94
C GLU A 158 -2.54 6.81 -11.31
N PHE A 159 -2.00 7.64 -10.43
CA PHE A 159 -0.71 7.37 -9.79
C PHE A 159 -0.93 6.54 -8.52
N TYR A 160 -0.45 5.30 -8.53
CA TYR A 160 -0.21 4.54 -7.30
C TYR A 160 1.04 5.08 -6.63
N LEU A 161 1.04 5.24 -5.33
CA LEU A 161 2.21 5.60 -4.55
C LEU A 161 2.39 4.73 -3.32
N ILE A 162 3.65 4.46 -2.99
CA ILE A 162 4.04 3.87 -1.72
C ILE A 162 5.24 4.62 -1.15
N SER A 163 5.26 4.82 0.16
CA SER A 163 6.28 5.58 0.84
C SER A 163 6.73 4.88 2.11
N TYR A 164 8.04 4.90 2.35
CA TYR A 164 8.67 4.40 3.57
C TYR A 164 9.53 5.47 4.23
N PRO A 165 9.82 5.38 5.55
CA PRO A 165 10.83 6.21 6.20
C PRO A 165 12.18 6.06 5.52
N ALA A 166 12.92 7.17 5.38
CA ALA A 166 14.21 7.19 4.74
C ALA A 166 15.25 7.88 5.62
N HIS A 167 16.42 7.25 5.81
CA HIS A 167 17.53 7.77 6.62
C HIS A 167 18.61 8.48 5.78
N ALA A 168 18.58 8.30 4.45
CA ALA A 168 19.45 8.97 3.49
C ALA A 168 18.64 9.58 2.34
N ALA A 169 19.22 10.53 1.63
CA ALA A 169 18.65 11.13 0.43
C ALA A 169 19.27 10.48 -0.82
N TYR A 170 18.40 10.08 -1.75
CA TYR A 170 18.80 9.64 -3.10
C TYR A 170 18.11 10.53 -4.13
N PRO A 171 18.72 10.73 -5.31
CA PRO A 171 18.15 11.56 -6.37
C PRO A 171 16.78 11.06 -6.85
N THR A 172 15.85 11.98 -7.10
CA THR A 172 14.62 11.68 -7.81
C THR A 172 14.95 11.13 -9.20
N ARG A 173 14.33 10.00 -9.58
CA ARG A 173 14.65 9.31 -10.82
C ARG A 173 13.41 8.63 -11.43
N LYS A 174 13.20 8.90 -12.71
CA LYS A 174 12.20 8.19 -13.53
C LYS A 174 12.83 6.96 -14.17
N ALA A 175 12.04 5.91 -14.37
CA ALA A 175 12.31 4.77 -15.24
C ALA A 175 11.04 4.38 -16.01
N THR A 176 11.23 3.95 -17.25
CA THR A 176 10.18 3.39 -18.11
C THR A 176 10.22 1.86 -18.05
N PRO A 177 9.20 1.14 -18.57
CA PRO A 177 9.28 -0.31 -18.70
C PRO A 177 10.49 -0.83 -19.47
N ALA A 178 11.05 -0.01 -20.38
CA ALA A 178 12.27 -0.36 -21.11
C ALA A 178 13.54 -0.24 -20.26
N ASP A 179 13.52 0.60 -19.22
CA ASP A 179 14.65 0.78 -18.30
C ASP A 179 14.64 -0.24 -17.15
N ALA A 180 13.55 -0.99 -16.98
CA ALA A 180 13.42 -1.96 -15.92
C ALA A 180 14.34 -3.16 -16.13
N ASN A 181 14.83 -3.74 -15.03
CA ASN A 181 15.37 -5.09 -15.09
C ASN A 181 14.21 -6.08 -15.31
N ARG A 182 14.13 -6.63 -16.53
CA ARG A 182 13.04 -7.52 -16.94
C ARG A 182 13.43 -8.98 -16.76
N VAL A 183 12.63 -9.73 -16.02
CA VAL A 183 12.82 -11.16 -15.76
C VAL A 183 11.59 -11.92 -16.24
N GLU A 184 11.77 -12.77 -17.26
CA GLU A 184 10.72 -13.66 -17.76
C GLU A 184 10.72 -14.94 -16.93
N LEU A 185 9.57 -15.31 -16.37
CA LEU A 185 9.41 -16.47 -15.50
C LEU A 185 8.15 -17.26 -15.83
N GLY A 186 8.17 -18.52 -15.42
CA GLY A 186 7.01 -19.42 -15.47
C GLY A 186 6.85 -20.16 -16.80
N THR A 187 5.82 -20.99 -16.86
CA THR A 187 5.47 -21.80 -18.02
C THR A 187 3.95 -21.79 -18.25
N LYS A 188 3.51 -22.17 -19.46
CA LYS A 188 2.07 -22.33 -19.77
C LYS A 188 1.46 -23.46 -18.99
N GLU A 189 2.21 -24.54 -18.80
CA GLU A 189 1.79 -25.74 -18.08
C GLU A 189 1.46 -25.42 -16.60
N GLU A 190 2.19 -24.47 -16.03
CA GLU A 190 1.95 -24.00 -14.64
C GLU A 190 1.02 -22.78 -14.57
N CYS A 191 0.51 -22.30 -15.72
CA CYS A 191 -0.38 -21.12 -15.79
C CYS A 191 0.23 -19.87 -15.12
N ASN A 192 1.54 -19.66 -15.23
CA ASN A 192 2.26 -18.62 -14.50
C ASN A 192 3.31 -17.86 -15.33
N GLU A 193 3.23 -17.91 -16.67
CA GLU A 193 4.11 -17.11 -17.53
C GLU A 193 3.90 -15.62 -17.25
N ARG A 194 4.98 -14.96 -16.87
CA ARG A 194 4.93 -13.55 -16.47
C ARG A 194 6.25 -12.86 -16.69
N THR A 195 6.19 -11.54 -16.80
CA THR A 195 7.35 -10.66 -16.81
C THR A 195 7.38 -9.86 -15.51
N ILE A 196 8.48 -9.96 -14.79
CA ILE A 196 8.76 -9.09 -13.63
C ILE A 196 9.57 -7.90 -14.12
N CYS A 197 9.09 -6.68 -13.88
CA CYS A 197 9.75 -5.43 -14.21
C CYS A 197 10.22 -4.77 -12.90
N GLN A 198 11.51 -4.87 -12.59
CA GLN A 198 12.11 -4.33 -11.37
C GLN A 198 12.65 -2.93 -11.64
N TYR A 199 12.17 -1.93 -10.89
CA TYR A 199 12.58 -0.53 -11.01
C TYR A 199 13.50 -0.07 -9.90
N ILE A 200 13.02 -0.20 -8.65
CA ILE A 200 13.72 0.25 -7.44
C ILE A 200 14.25 -0.99 -6.74
N HIS A 201 15.55 -1.17 -6.77
CA HIS A 201 16.25 -2.31 -6.17
C HIS A 201 17.75 -2.01 -6.08
N GLU A 202 18.51 -2.87 -5.40
CA GLU A 202 19.94 -2.64 -5.14
C GLU A 202 20.82 -2.40 -6.37
N ASN A 203 20.43 -2.91 -7.54
CA ASN A 203 21.16 -2.72 -8.82
C ASN A 203 20.43 -1.78 -9.80
N GLY A 204 19.27 -1.23 -9.42
CA GLY A 204 18.45 -0.30 -10.18
C GLY A 204 18.46 1.12 -9.61
N ILE A 205 17.27 1.73 -9.55
CA ILE A 205 17.09 3.01 -8.86
C ILE A 205 17.39 2.80 -7.38
N LYS A 206 18.30 3.61 -6.84
CA LYS A 206 18.71 3.53 -5.43
C LYS A 206 17.67 4.16 -4.52
N SER A 207 17.46 3.54 -3.35
CA SER A 207 16.53 3.96 -2.29
C SER A 207 17.10 3.60 -0.93
N CYS A 208 16.43 3.99 0.16
CA CYS A 208 16.85 3.59 1.51
C CYS A 208 16.40 2.17 1.85
N GLN A 209 15.11 1.89 1.69
CA GLN A 209 14.55 0.57 1.99
C GLN A 209 13.51 0.12 0.96
N LEU A 210 12.95 1.04 0.17
CA LEU A 210 11.94 0.71 -0.83
C LEU A 210 12.52 -0.19 -1.92
N VAL A 211 11.89 -1.33 -2.14
CA VAL A 211 12.08 -2.18 -3.33
C VAL A 211 10.75 -2.23 -4.05
N MET A 212 10.70 -1.91 -5.34
CA MET A 212 9.45 -1.83 -6.08
C MET A 212 9.60 -2.19 -7.54
N GLY A 213 8.60 -2.86 -8.05
CA GLY A 213 8.39 -3.14 -9.46
C GLY A 213 6.95 -3.55 -9.73
N TYR A 214 6.71 -4.05 -10.92
CA TYR A 214 5.42 -4.66 -11.24
C TYR A 214 5.62 -5.96 -11.99
N THR A 215 4.59 -6.79 -11.95
CA THR A 215 4.51 -8.04 -12.69
C THR A 215 3.34 -7.98 -13.65
N GLU A 216 3.55 -8.43 -14.89
CA GLU A 216 2.51 -8.61 -15.90
C GLU A 216 2.41 -10.06 -16.34
N PHE A 217 1.18 -10.58 -16.44
CA PHE A 217 0.93 -11.93 -16.89
C PHE A 217 0.72 -12.02 -18.39
N LYS A 218 1.23 -13.10 -18.99
CA LYS A 218 0.88 -13.47 -20.35
C LYS A 218 -0.58 -13.97 -20.40
N PRO A 219 -1.28 -13.82 -21.52
CA PRO A 219 -2.63 -14.37 -21.67
C PRO A 219 -2.68 -15.87 -21.33
N GLY A 220 -3.64 -16.26 -20.48
CA GLY A 220 -3.80 -17.64 -19.99
C GLY A 220 -3.03 -17.95 -18.71
N SER A 221 -2.18 -17.04 -18.24
CA SER A 221 -1.46 -17.17 -16.98
C SER A 221 -2.14 -16.37 -15.89
N ILE A 222 -2.24 -16.94 -14.69
CA ILE A 222 -3.09 -16.44 -13.59
C ILE A 222 -2.41 -16.51 -12.20
N TRP A 223 -1.40 -17.41 -12.01
CA TRP A 223 -0.74 -17.58 -10.73
C TRP A 223 0.46 -16.67 -10.53
N ASN A 224 0.45 -15.85 -9.49
CA ASN A 224 1.64 -15.12 -9.01
C ASN A 224 2.17 -15.76 -7.72
N THR A 225 3.49 -15.64 -7.53
CA THR A 225 4.18 -15.95 -6.27
C THR A 225 3.84 -17.35 -5.74
N MET A 226 3.76 -18.31 -6.64
CA MET A 226 3.57 -19.71 -6.31
C MET A 226 4.82 -20.49 -6.81
N PRO A 227 5.56 -21.22 -5.94
CA PRO A 227 5.33 -21.41 -4.49
C PRO A 227 5.32 -20.11 -3.70
N ALA A 228 4.49 -20.08 -2.63
CA ALA A 228 4.40 -18.94 -1.74
C ALA A 228 5.67 -18.80 -0.87
N HIS A 229 5.82 -17.63 -0.27
CA HIS A 229 6.89 -17.35 0.70
C HIS A 229 6.43 -16.30 1.71
N THR A 230 7.19 -16.16 2.76
CA THR A 230 7.14 -15.06 3.71
C THR A 230 8.49 -14.33 3.71
N HIS A 231 8.57 -13.18 4.34
CA HIS A 231 9.86 -12.55 4.66
C HIS A 231 9.77 -11.82 6.00
N LEU A 232 10.31 -12.45 7.04
CA LEU A 232 10.26 -11.90 8.40
C LEU A 232 10.89 -10.49 8.51
N ARG A 233 11.79 -10.15 7.59
CA ARG A 233 12.59 -8.90 7.61
C ARG A 233 11.93 -7.73 6.88
N ARG A 234 10.78 -7.94 6.23
CA ARG A 234 10.09 -6.92 5.40
C ARG A 234 8.59 -7.16 5.40
N SER A 235 7.83 -6.09 5.29
CA SER A 235 6.45 -6.16 4.81
C SER A 235 6.38 -5.94 3.31
N GLU A 236 5.28 -6.35 2.69
CA GLU A 236 5.03 -6.16 1.27
C GLU A 236 3.62 -5.63 1.03
N VAL A 237 3.46 -4.86 -0.02
CA VAL A 237 2.15 -4.39 -0.48
C VAL A 237 1.98 -4.76 -1.94
N TYR A 238 0.90 -5.47 -2.26
CA TYR A 238 0.48 -5.72 -3.63
C TYR A 238 -0.66 -4.76 -4.00
N CYS A 239 -0.49 -4.01 -5.09
CA CYS A 239 -1.58 -3.25 -5.68
C CYS A 239 -1.91 -3.83 -7.05
N TYR A 240 -3.10 -4.39 -7.19
CA TYR A 240 -3.58 -5.04 -8.41
C TYR A 240 -4.15 -4.00 -9.38
N PHE A 241 -3.80 -4.11 -10.65
CA PHE A 241 -4.32 -3.24 -11.71
C PHE A 241 -4.43 -3.98 -13.04
N ASP A 242 -5.16 -3.40 -13.99
CA ASP A 242 -5.55 -4.06 -15.23
C ASP A 242 -6.26 -5.41 -14.98
N VAL A 243 -7.01 -5.50 -13.89
CA VAL A 243 -7.94 -6.60 -13.63
C VAL A 243 -9.22 -6.27 -14.39
N PRO A 244 -9.62 -7.06 -15.40
CA PRO A 244 -10.83 -6.72 -16.16
C PRO A 244 -12.09 -6.69 -15.28
N ALA A 245 -13.02 -5.78 -15.56
CA ALA A 245 -14.17 -5.50 -14.68
C ALA A 245 -15.05 -6.71 -14.30
N ALA A 246 -15.10 -7.75 -15.15
CA ALA A 246 -15.83 -9.00 -14.87
C ALA A 246 -14.99 -10.04 -14.13
N HIS A 247 -13.75 -9.69 -13.74
CA HIS A 247 -12.77 -10.60 -13.15
C HIS A 247 -12.29 -10.12 -11.79
N ALA A 248 -11.61 -11.01 -11.07
CA ALA A 248 -11.03 -10.73 -9.79
C ALA A 248 -9.77 -11.59 -9.58
N VAL A 249 -8.98 -11.23 -8.58
CA VAL A 249 -7.85 -12.03 -8.12
C VAL A 249 -8.18 -12.58 -6.74
N LEU A 250 -8.02 -13.89 -6.56
CA LEU A 250 -8.01 -14.53 -5.26
C LEU A 250 -6.60 -14.38 -4.68
N HIS A 251 -6.44 -13.44 -3.76
CA HIS A 251 -5.21 -13.27 -3.00
C HIS A 251 -5.24 -14.16 -1.78
N LEU A 252 -4.20 -14.95 -1.58
CA LEU A 252 -4.00 -15.77 -0.39
C LEU A 252 -3.00 -15.09 0.53
N MET A 253 -3.39 -14.90 1.78
CA MET A 253 -2.59 -14.37 2.88
C MET A 253 -2.69 -15.28 4.11
N GLY A 254 -2.10 -14.89 5.21
CA GLY A 254 -2.10 -15.65 6.46
C GLY A 254 -0.78 -16.38 6.70
N GLU A 255 -0.71 -17.13 7.80
CA GLU A 255 0.39 -18.06 8.01
C GLU A 255 0.31 -19.22 7.01
N PRO A 256 1.43 -19.87 6.67
CA PRO A 256 1.44 -20.94 5.66
C PRO A 256 0.47 -22.10 5.95
N ASP A 257 0.26 -22.42 7.21
CA ASP A 257 -0.63 -23.50 7.67
C ASP A 257 -2.05 -23.00 8.02
N GLU A 258 -2.32 -21.71 7.81
CA GLU A 258 -3.63 -21.10 8.00
C GLU A 258 -3.89 -20.02 6.92
N THR A 259 -4.02 -20.48 5.67
CA THR A 259 -4.24 -19.55 4.54
C THR A 259 -5.63 -18.94 4.54
N ARG A 260 -5.71 -17.65 4.25
CA ARG A 260 -6.94 -16.85 4.24
C ARG A 260 -7.12 -16.18 2.88
N PRO A 261 -8.28 -16.35 2.23
CA PRO A 261 -8.54 -15.76 0.91
C PRO A 261 -9.10 -14.34 1.01
N LEU A 262 -8.63 -13.45 0.12
CA LEU A 262 -9.22 -12.14 -0.15
C LEU A 262 -9.57 -12.04 -1.64
N TRP A 263 -10.82 -11.76 -1.97
CA TRP A 263 -11.18 -11.36 -3.33
C TRP A 263 -10.82 -9.91 -3.56
N VAL A 264 -9.96 -9.68 -4.54
CA VAL A 264 -9.40 -8.37 -4.87
C VAL A 264 -9.82 -7.99 -6.29
N HIS A 265 -10.23 -6.76 -6.48
CA HIS A 265 -10.62 -6.19 -7.77
C HIS A 265 -9.58 -5.20 -8.28
N ASP A 266 -9.87 -4.61 -9.45
CA ASP A 266 -8.99 -3.61 -10.06
C ASP A 266 -8.72 -2.44 -9.12
N LYS A 267 -7.46 -2.00 -9.05
CA LYS A 267 -7.00 -0.85 -8.26
C LYS A 267 -7.18 -0.99 -6.74
N GLN A 268 -7.22 -2.21 -6.25
CA GLN A 268 -7.21 -2.49 -4.82
C GLN A 268 -5.82 -2.98 -4.39
N ALA A 269 -5.45 -2.70 -3.13
CA ALA A 269 -4.16 -3.10 -2.60
C ALA A 269 -4.30 -3.95 -1.34
N VAL A 270 -3.40 -4.93 -1.18
CA VAL A 270 -3.32 -5.81 -0.02
C VAL A 270 -2.05 -5.49 0.77
N LEU A 271 -2.22 -5.28 2.07
CA LEU A 271 -1.14 -5.15 3.04
C LEU A 271 -0.70 -6.54 3.49
N SER A 272 0.55 -6.92 3.25
CA SER A 272 1.09 -8.23 3.62
C SER A 272 2.12 -8.07 4.74
N PRO A 273 1.76 -8.42 6.01
CA PRO A 273 2.71 -8.46 7.11
C PRO A 273 3.86 -9.42 6.85
N ALA A 274 4.97 -9.22 7.54
CA ALA A 274 6.18 -10.05 7.41
C ALA A 274 5.94 -11.55 7.63
N TRP A 275 5.00 -11.90 8.49
CA TRP A 275 4.63 -13.29 8.81
C TRP A 275 3.68 -13.94 7.79
N SER A 276 3.05 -13.12 6.94
CA SER A 276 2.02 -13.60 6.00
C SER A 276 2.62 -14.00 4.66
N ILE A 277 2.13 -15.10 4.09
CA ILE A 277 2.30 -15.36 2.67
C ILE A 277 1.55 -14.30 1.85
N HIS A 278 1.93 -14.13 0.60
CA HIS A 278 1.27 -13.22 -0.35
C HIS A 278 1.39 -13.80 -1.75
N CYS A 279 0.39 -14.54 -2.17
CA CYS A 279 0.29 -15.07 -3.52
C CYS A 279 -1.12 -14.86 -4.07
N GLY A 280 -1.34 -15.11 -5.35
CA GLY A 280 -2.66 -14.89 -5.91
C GLY A 280 -2.91 -15.68 -7.18
N CYS A 281 -4.21 -15.89 -7.45
CA CYS A 281 -4.71 -16.52 -8.66
C CYS A 281 -5.82 -15.68 -9.27
N GLY A 282 -5.60 -15.14 -10.47
CA GLY A 282 -6.63 -14.37 -11.18
C GLY A 282 -7.63 -15.25 -11.90
N THR A 283 -8.83 -14.73 -12.13
CA THR A 283 -9.79 -15.36 -13.05
C THR A 283 -9.52 -14.99 -14.52
N ALA A 284 -8.58 -14.07 -14.77
CA ALA A 284 -7.99 -13.70 -16.04
C ALA A 284 -6.56 -13.18 -15.79
N ALA A 285 -5.78 -12.93 -16.83
CA ALA A 285 -4.49 -12.26 -16.72
C ALA A 285 -4.66 -10.82 -16.19
N TYR A 286 -3.73 -10.35 -15.40
CA TYR A 286 -3.74 -9.04 -14.72
C TYR A 286 -2.32 -8.52 -14.56
N ARG A 287 -2.19 -7.34 -13.94
CA ARG A 287 -0.92 -6.78 -13.46
C ARG A 287 -1.01 -6.47 -11.97
N PHE A 288 0.13 -6.44 -11.30
CA PHE A 288 0.21 -5.92 -9.95
C PHE A 288 1.56 -5.27 -9.68
N VAL A 289 1.54 -4.16 -8.94
CA VAL A 289 2.73 -3.60 -8.32
C VAL A 289 2.99 -4.37 -7.05
N TRP A 290 4.23 -4.73 -6.82
CA TRP A 290 4.76 -5.21 -5.57
C TRP A 290 5.77 -4.19 -5.02
N ALA A 291 5.65 -3.92 -3.74
CA ALA A 291 6.52 -2.98 -3.06
C ALA A 291 6.81 -3.45 -1.64
N MET A 292 8.08 -3.45 -1.28
CA MET A 292 8.60 -3.93 -0.01
C MET A 292 9.38 -2.84 0.71
N GLY A 293 9.32 -2.85 2.03
CA GLY A 293 10.19 -2.06 2.90
C GLY A 293 10.53 -2.84 4.17
N GLY A 294 11.69 -2.55 4.77
CA GLY A 294 12.16 -3.22 5.96
C GLY A 294 13.67 -3.19 6.09
N GLU A 295 14.27 -4.28 6.59
CA GLU A 295 15.69 -4.30 6.97
C GLU A 295 16.66 -4.36 5.80
N ASN A 296 16.25 -4.88 4.64
CA ASN A 296 17.13 -5.04 3.48
C ASN A 296 16.42 -4.87 2.14
N GLN A 297 17.19 -4.81 1.06
CA GLN A 297 16.72 -4.65 -0.31
C GLN A 297 17.04 -5.87 -1.19
N ALA A 298 17.51 -6.98 -0.61
CA ALA A 298 17.80 -8.19 -1.35
C ALA A 298 16.51 -8.81 -1.89
N PHE A 299 16.33 -8.83 -3.21
CA PHE A 299 15.13 -9.40 -3.85
C PHE A 299 14.92 -10.87 -3.52
N THR A 300 16.01 -11.61 -3.26
CA THR A 300 15.98 -13.04 -2.93
C THR A 300 15.82 -13.35 -1.45
N ASP A 301 15.62 -12.34 -0.58
CA ASP A 301 15.33 -12.53 0.83
C ASP A 301 13.88 -13.03 1.00
N MET A 302 13.69 -14.33 0.83
CA MET A 302 12.40 -15.02 0.88
C MET A 302 12.53 -16.32 1.67
N ASP A 303 11.61 -16.50 2.63
CA ASP A 303 11.45 -17.74 3.40
C ASP A 303 10.42 -18.61 2.66
N LYS A 304 10.91 -19.51 1.78
CA LYS A 304 10.07 -20.29 0.86
C LYS A 304 9.19 -21.29 1.60
N VAL A 305 7.95 -21.41 1.17
CA VAL A 305 6.98 -22.39 1.67
C VAL A 305 6.70 -23.43 0.58
N ALA A 306 6.79 -24.72 0.92
CA ALA A 306 6.43 -25.76 -0.04
C ALA A 306 4.91 -25.75 -0.25
N ILE A 307 4.46 -25.99 -1.48
CA ILE A 307 3.00 -26.00 -1.80
C ILE A 307 2.26 -27.04 -0.96
N THR A 308 2.93 -28.15 -0.62
CA THR A 308 2.38 -29.22 0.23
C THR A 308 2.16 -28.83 1.69
N ASP A 309 2.76 -27.71 2.13
CA ASP A 309 2.68 -27.23 3.50
C ASP A 309 1.57 -26.16 3.67
N LEU A 310 1.05 -25.64 2.55
CA LEU A 310 -0.07 -24.70 2.57
C LEU A 310 -1.37 -25.38 3.01
N ARG A 311 -2.13 -24.72 3.89
CA ARG A 311 -3.42 -25.20 4.42
C ARG A 311 -4.45 -24.09 4.55
#